data_f36ccfe941d3902c50551cf033de4ded
#
_entry.id   f36ccfe941d3902c50551cf033de4ded
#
_cell.length_a   1.000
_cell.length_b   1.000
_cell.length_c   1.000
_cell.angle_alpha   90.00
_cell.angle_beta   90.00
_cell.angle_gamma   90.00
#
_symmetry.space_group_name_H-M   'P 1'
#
loop_
_entity.id
_entity.type
_entity.pdbx_description
1 polymer ?
#
loop_
_entity_poly.entity_id
_entity_poly.type
_entity_poly.pdbx_seq_one_letter_code
_entity_poly.pdbx_strand_id
1 'polypeptide(L)'
;MTSSTTNDEFWDGPGLLRASEPLGTDECWALIAGQTTGRIGFLNEGLVTIFPLNCIVYDRGVYFRTAEDGVIARSALERAAFQFDHIDTVARSGWTILVNGRVERVADPELLTTLWGRPTDEPWAPGQRNLFFGITADKISGRRVHPTY
;
A
#
# COMPACT_ATOMS: atom_id res chain seq x y z
N MET A 1 15.39 -5.58 24.02
CA MET A 1 15.23 -6.53 22.97
C MET A 1 13.80 -6.58 22.51
N THR A 2 13.60 -6.24 21.34
CA THR A 2 12.28 -6.29 20.81
C THR A 2 12.22 -7.27 19.71
N SER A 3 11.28 -8.07 19.77
CA SER A 3 11.07 -8.95 18.68
C SER A 3 10.02 -8.37 17.77
N SER A 4 10.31 -8.40 16.54
CA SER A 4 9.35 -8.11 15.50
C SER A 4 8.60 -9.37 15.12
N THR A 5 8.25 -10.14 16.10
CA THR A 5 7.89 -11.52 15.89
C THR A 5 6.60 -11.76 15.18
N THR A 6 5.69 -10.82 15.23
CA THR A 6 4.34 -11.06 14.72
C THR A 6 4.30 -11.39 13.22
N ASN A 7 5.11 -10.70 12.44
CA ASN A 7 5.17 -11.00 11.01
C ASN A 7 5.90 -12.30 10.71
N ASP A 8 6.94 -12.60 11.50
CA ASP A 8 7.69 -13.82 11.32
C ASP A 8 6.82 -15.04 11.65
N GLU A 9 6.07 -14.97 12.73
CA GLU A 9 5.15 -16.04 13.11
C GLU A 9 4.07 -16.29 12.06
N PHE A 10 3.57 -15.27 11.43
CA PHE A 10 2.56 -15.43 10.39
C PHE A 10 3.09 -16.28 9.23
N TRP A 11 4.35 -16.08 8.86
CA TRP A 11 4.95 -16.77 7.74
C TRP A 11 5.54 -18.13 8.10
N ASP A 12 5.81 -18.36 9.38
CA ASP A 12 6.45 -19.59 9.87
C ASP A 12 5.41 -20.68 10.16
N GLY A 13 4.85 -21.25 9.11
CA GLY A 13 3.98 -22.40 9.25
C GLY A 13 4.75 -23.69 9.58
N PRO A 14 4.12 -24.65 10.27
CA PRO A 14 4.78 -25.92 10.59
C PRO A 14 5.10 -26.72 9.33
N GLY A 15 6.21 -27.43 9.36
CA GLY A 15 6.52 -28.51 8.44
C GLY A 15 7.38 -28.18 7.23
N LEU A 16 7.71 -26.92 6.96
CA LEU A 16 8.59 -26.52 5.88
C LEU A 16 9.60 -25.50 6.35
N LEU A 17 10.84 -25.70 5.94
CA LEU A 17 11.87 -24.70 6.15
C LEU A 17 11.63 -23.54 5.18
N ARG A 18 11.57 -22.34 5.73
CA ARG A 18 11.42 -21.11 4.98
C ARG A 18 12.40 -20.08 5.46
N ALA A 19 12.85 -19.27 4.54
CA ALA A 19 13.57 -18.06 4.86
C ALA A 19 12.58 -16.89 4.85
N SER A 20 12.62 -16.08 5.89
CA SER A 20 11.91 -14.81 5.97
C SER A 20 12.94 -13.71 6.13
N GLU A 21 12.94 -12.75 5.24
CA GLU A 21 13.93 -11.69 5.26
C GLU A 21 13.28 -10.32 5.10
N PRO A 22 13.77 -9.30 5.83
CA PRO A 22 13.29 -7.95 5.63
C PRO A 22 13.75 -7.43 4.28
N LEU A 23 12.93 -6.62 3.65
CA LEU A 23 13.26 -5.90 2.43
C LEU A 23 13.78 -4.51 2.78
N GLY A 24 14.83 -4.08 2.09
CA GLY A 24 15.34 -2.73 2.22
C GLY A 24 14.40 -1.71 1.60
N THR A 25 14.59 -0.44 1.95
CA THR A 25 13.74 0.65 1.46
C THR A 25 13.69 0.73 -0.06
N ASP A 26 14.84 0.68 -0.72
CA ASP A 26 14.90 0.77 -2.18
C ASP A 26 14.28 -0.45 -2.85
N GLU A 27 14.46 -1.63 -2.28
CA GLU A 27 13.82 -2.85 -2.76
C GLU A 27 12.30 -2.76 -2.67
N CYS A 28 11.80 -2.24 -1.56
CA CYS A 28 10.36 -2.05 -1.37
C CYS A 28 9.78 -1.18 -2.49
N TRP A 29 10.38 -0.03 -2.72
CA TRP A 29 9.89 0.88 -3.76
C TRP A 29 10.00 0.28 -5.15
N ALA A 30 11.05 -0.48 -5.42
CA ALA A 30 11.22 -1.16 -6.69
C ALA A 30 10.15 -2.23 -6.92
N LEU A 31 9.81 -2.99 -5.88
CA LEU A 31 8.79 -4.05 -5.99
C LEU A 31 7.40 -3.50 -6.27
N ILE A 32 7.05 -2.36 -5.69
CA ILE A 32 5.71 -1.81 -5.86
C ILE A 32 5.59 -0.81 -7.02
N ALA A 33 6.68 -0.50 -7.70
CA ALA A 33 6.69 0.53 -8.74
C ALA A 33 5.65 0.31 -9.84
N GLY A 34 5.39 -0.93 -10.20
CA GLY A 34 4.42 -1.28 -11.23
C GLY A 34 3.05 -1.69 -10.70
N GLN A 35 2.83 -1.62 -9.40
CA GLN A 35 1.56 -2.02 -8.82
C GLN A 35 0.48 -0.97 -9.08
N THR A 36 -0.71 -1.43 -9.43
CA THR A 36 -1.85 -0.57 -9.73
C THR A 36 -3.00 -0.74 -8.74
N THR A 37 -2.85 -1.64 -7.80
CA THR A 37 -3.87 -1.94 -6.78
C THR A 37 -3.20 -2.29 -5.48
N GLY A 38 -3.77 -1.82 -4.39
CA GLY A 38 -3.36 -2.17 -3.04
C GLY A 38 -4.52 -1.98 -2.09
N ARG A 39 -4.24 -2.00 -0.80
CA ARG A 39 -5.26 -1.79 0.22
C ARG A 39 -4.88 -0.60 1.09
N ILE A 40 -5.84 0.31 1.28
CA ILE A 40 -5.67 1.40 2.24
C ILE A 40 -6.25 0.98 3.58
N GLY A 41 -5.54 1.32 4.65
CA GLY A 41 -6.00 1.12 6.02
C GLY A 41 -5.92 2.41 6.81
N PHE A 42 -6.97 2.73 7.54
CA PHE A 42 -7.05 3.96 8.33
C PHE A 42 -8.10 3.83 9.43
N LEU A 43 -8.10 4.79 10.34
CA LEU A 43 -9.16 4.90 11.34
C LEU A 43 -10.26 5.81 10.82
N ASN A 44 -11.48 5.31 10.84
CA ASN A 44 -12.67 6.06 10.50
C ASN A 44 -13.65 5.98 11.66
N GLU A 45 -13.86 7.09 12.34
CA GLU A 45 -14.74 7.16 13.50
C GLU A 45 -14.41 6.08 14.56
N GLY A 46 -13.12 5.89 14.81
CA GLY A 46 -12.64 4.90 15.77
C GLY A 46 -12.62 3.46 15.27
N LEU A 47 -13.07 3.21 14.06
CA LEU A 47 -13.03 1.88 13.46
C LEU A 47 -11.86 1.72 12.50
N VAL A 48 -11.16 0.63 12.63
CA VAL A 48 -10.12 0.26 11.67
C VAL A 48 -10.80 -0.13 10.37
N THR A 49 -10.49 0.59 9.31
CA THR A 49 -11.12 0.44 8.01
C THR A 49 -10.08 0.07 6.97
N ILE A 50 -10.34 -0.98 6.20
CA ILE A 50 -9.43 -1.45 5.15
C ILE A 50 -10.26 -1.77 3.92
N PHE A 51 -9.83 -1.27 2.75
CA PHE A 51 -10.45 -1.67 1.49
C PHE A 51 -9.47 -1.52 0.32
N PRO A 52 -9.72 -2.23 -0.81
CA PRO A 52 -8.86 -2.13 -1.97
C PRO A 52 -9.07 -0.81 -2.71
N LEU A 53 -8.00 -0.30 -3.28
CA LEU A 53 -8.02 0.89 -4.13
C LEU A 53 -7.06 0.70 -5.29
N ASN A 54 -7.44 1.23 -6.44
CA ASN A 54 -6.51 1.46 -7.52
C ASN A 54 -5.58 2.62 -7.14
N CYS A 55 -4.33 2.52 -7.52
CA CYS A 55 -3.33 3.50 -7.14
C CYS A 55 -2.29 3.73 -8.22
N ILE A 56 -1.53 4.79 -8.03
CA ILE A 56 -0.32 5.10 -8.79
C ILE A 56 0.82 5.20 -7.79
N VAL A 57 1.88 4.43 -8.02
CA VAL A 57 3.13 4.59 -7.27
C VAL A 57 4.04 5.47 -8.11
N TYR A 58 4.43 6.61 -7.55
CA TYR A 58 5.23 7.60 -8.27
C TYR A 58 6.11 8.37 -7.30
N ASP A 59 7.38 8.47 -7.61
CA ASP A 59 8.36 9.28 -6.85
C ASP A 59 8.26 9.06 -5.32
N ARG A 60 8.24 7.79 -4.94
CA ARG A 60 8.13 7.35 -3.54
C ARG A 60 6.90 7.86 -2.82
N GLY A 61 5.82 7.98 -3.54
CA GLY A 61 4.50 8.25 -3.01
C GLY A 61 3.47 7.29 -3.58
N VAL A 62 2.37 7.15 -2.87
CA VAL A 62 1.24 6.35 -3.32
C VAL A 62 0.05 7.27 -3.50
N TYR A 63 -0.49 7.31 -4.69
CA TYR A 63 -1.57 8.22 -5.06
C TYR A 63 -2.81 7.45 -5.49
N PHE A 64 -3.97 7.97 -5.15
CA PHE A 64 -5.23 7.34 -5.52
C PHE A 64 -6.31 8.41 -5.74
N ARG A 65 -7.28 8.08 -6.58
CA ARG A 65 -8.40 8.97 -6.86
C ARG A 65 -9.59 8.62 -5.96
N THR A 66 -10.26 9.64 -5.49
CA THR A 66 -11.47 9.49 -4.68
C THR A 66 -12.51 10.53 -5.07
N ALA A 67 -13.77 10.25 -4.75
CA ALA A 67 -14.86 11.19 -4.94
C ALA A 67 -14.87 12.24 -3.82
N GLU A 68 -15.39 13.43 -4.12
CA GLU A 68 -15.52 14.50 -3.11
C GLU A 68 -16.36 14.10 -1.92
N ASP A 69 -17.38 13.29 -2.15
CA ASP A 69 -18.27 12.77 -1.11
C ASP A 69 -17.85 11.41 -0.58
N GLY A 70 -16.70 10.91 -1.00
CA GLY A 70 -16.17 9.63 -0.56
C GLY A 70 -15.70 9.64 0.89
N VAL A 71 -15.59 8.45 1.48
CA VAL A 71 -15.19 8.31 2.89
C VAL A 71 -13.82 8.93 3.17
N ILE A 72 -12.89 8.83 2.25
CA ILE A 72 -11.54 9.38 2.43
C ILE A 72 -11.58 10.90 2.46
N ALA A 73 -12.27 11.52 1.48
CA ALA A 73 -12.36 12.98 1.40
C ALA A 73 -13.12 13.57 2.61
N ARG A 74 -14.15 12.87 3.07
CA ARG A 74 -14.97 13.34 4.21
C ARG A 74 -14.32 13.12 5.57
N SER A 75 -13.45 12.12 5.69
CA SER A 75 -12.89 11.72 6.98
C SER A 75 -11.79 12.65 7.48
N ALA A 76 -11.30 13.57 6.65
CA ALA A 76 -10.18 14.45 6.99
C ALA A 76 -9.01 13.67 7.59
N LEU A 77 -8.65 12.58 6.94
CA LEU A 77 -7.57 11.70 7.41
C LEU A 77 -6.26 12.43 7.47
N GLU A 78 -5.53 12.23 8.57
CA GLU A 78 -4.16 12.72 8.70
C GLU A 78 -3.14 11.67 8.29
N ARG A 79 -3.43 10.41 8.62
CA ARG A 79 -2.51 9.30 8.38
C ARG A 79 -3.24 8.07 7.88
N ALA A 80 -2.54 7.30 7.07
CA ALA A 80 -3.02 6.00 6.59
C ALA A 80 -1.84 5.07 6.31
N ALA A 81 -2.16 3.81 6.16
CA ALA A 81 -1.26 2.82 5.62
C ALA A 81 -1.77 2.35 4.27
N PHE A 82 -0.86 2.01 3.37
CA PHE A 82 -1.18 1.39 2.10
C PHE A 82 -0.36 0.12 1.95
N GLN A 83 -1.04 -1.00 1.70
CA GLN A 83 -0.41 -2.31 1.71
C GLN A 83 -0.45 -2.92 0.32
N PHE A 84 0.67 -3.47 -0.09
CA PHE A 84 0.83 -4.26 -1.29
C PHE A 84 1.33 -5.64 -0.93
N ASP A 85 0.93 -6.65 -1.69
CA ASP A 85 1.47 -7.98 -1.53
C ASP A 85 1.43 -8.76 -2.84
N HIS A 86 2.21 -9.83 -2.85
CA HIS A 86 2.13 -10.88 -3.83
C HIS A 86 2.31 -12.20 -3.08
N ILE A 87 1.25 -12.99 -3.01
CA ILE A 87 1.22 -14.23 -2.24
C ILE A 87 0.95 -15.40 -3.18
N ASP A 88 1.86 -16.36 -3.16
CA ASP A 88 1.69 -17.64 -3.83
C ASP A 88 1.36 -18.70 -2.76
N THR A 89 0.10 -19.08 -2.69
CA THR A 89 -0.37 -20.01 -1.66
C THR A 89 0.09 -21.45 -1.92
N VAL A 90 0.39 -21.80 -3.15
CA VAL A 90 0.88 -23.13 -3.52
C VAL A 90 2.36 -23.26 -3.16
N ALA A 91 3.18 -22.31 -3.63
CA ALA A 91 4.60 -22.29 -3.31
C ALA A 91 4.87 -21.86 -1.86
N ARG A 92 3.87 -21.29 -1.19
CA ARG A 92 3.97 -20.75 0.16
C ARG A 92 5.11 -19.73 0.27
N SER A 93 5.10 -18.83 -0.68
CA SER A 93 6.09 -17.76 -0.82
C SER A 93 5.38 -16.45 -1.13
N GLY A 94 6.11 -15.36 -1.05
CA GLY A 94 5.58 -14.07 -1.41
C GLY A 94 6.29 -12.93 -0.71
N TRP A 95 5.76 -11.74 -0.92
CA TRP A 95 6.23 -10.55 -0.25
C TRP A 95 5.04 -9.67 0.14
N THR A 96 5.24 -8.87 1.18
CA THR A 96 4.30 -7.86 1.62
C THR A 96 5.06 -6.57 1.90
N ILE A 97 4.45 -5.45 1.55
CA ILE A 97 5.03 -4.12 1.74
C ILE A 97 3.96 -3.21 2.32
N LEU A 98 4.34 -2.45 3.34
CA LEU A 98 3.48 -1.49 4.00
C LEU A 98 4.09 -0.10 3.91
N VAL A 99 3.32 0.83 3.36
CA VAL A 99 3.67 2.24 3.30
C VAL A 99 2.83 2.96 4.35
N ASN A 100 3.49 3.59 5.31
CA ASN A 100 2.82 4.42 6.32
C ASN A 100 3.17 5.86 6.09
N GLY A 101 2.20 6.74 6.19
CA GLY A 101 2.49 8.15 6.04
C GLY A 101 1.30 9.06 6.21
N ARG A 102 1.53 10.30 5.86
CA ARG A 102 0.52 11.35 5.92
C ARG A 102 -0.32 11.34 4.66
N VAL A 103 -1.60 11.56 4.84
CA VAL A 103 -2.55 11.66 3.73
C VAL A 103 -2.78 13.12 3.41
N GLU A 104 -2.57 13.48 2.17
CA GLU A 104 -2.78 14.85 1.71
C GLU A 104 -3.50 14.85 0.37
N ARG A 105 -4.37 15.84 0.20
CA ARG A 105 -4.94 16.13 -1.12
C ARG A 105 -3.85 16.69 -2.01
N VAL A 106 -3.73 16.16 -3.20
CA VAL A 106 -2.76 16.66 -4.17
C VAL A 106 -3.26 17.97 -4.76
N ALA A 107 -2.51 19.03 -4.52
CA ALA A 107 -2.84 20.38 -5.00
C ALA A 107 -1.83 20.94 -6.01
N ASP A 108 -0.61 20.37 -6.04
CA ASP A 108 0.44 20.82 -6.96
C ASP A 108 0.04 20.56 -8.42
N PRO A 109 -0.03 21.60 -9.25
CA PRO A 109 -0.46 21.46 -10.65
C PRO A 109 0.44 20.53 -11.48
N GLU A 110 1.74 20.56 -11.25
CA GLU A 110 2.66 19.70 -12.00
C GLU A 110 2.46 18.23 -11.65
N LEU A 111 2.31 17.94 -10.37
CA LEU A 111 2.04 16.59 -9.92
C LEU A 111 0.68 16.10 -10.43
N LEU A 112 -0.34 16.93 -10.38
CA LEU A 112 -1.67 16.59 -10.92
C LEU A 112 -1.59 16.26 -12.41
N THR A 113 -0.87 17.05 -13.18
CA THR A 113 -0.69 16.80 -14.61
C THR A 113 0.00 15.46 -14.83
N THR A 114 1.02 15.16 -14.06
CA THR A 114 1.73 13.88 -14.14
C THR A 114 0.81 12.71 -13.80
N LEU A 115 0.05 12.83 -12.73
CA LEU A 115 -0.84 11.74 -12.27
C LEU A 115 -1.98 11.50 -13.26
N TRP A 116 -2.60 12.56 -13.78
CA TRP A 116 -3.66 12.41 -14.78
C TRP A 116 -3.16 11.84 -16.10
N GLY A 117 -1.88 12.03 -16.42
CA GLY A 117 -1.27 11.48 -17.61
C GLY A 117 -0.85 10.02 -17.49
N ARG A 118 -0.90 9.44 -16.30
CA ARG A 118 -0.52 8.05 -16.10
C ARG A 118 -1.70 7.12 -16.37
N PRO A 119 -1.47 5.99 -17.03
CA PRO A 119 -2.50 4.97 -17.19
C PRO A 119 -2.85 4.38 -15.82
N THR A 120 -4.12 4.31 -15.52
CA THR A 120 -4.65 3.64 -14.33
C THR A 120 -5.80 2.73 -14.75
N ASP A 121 -5.99 1.68 -14.00
CA ASP A 121 -7.18 0.88 -14.15
C ASP A 121 -8.40 1.70 -13.76
N GLU A 122 -9.53 1.43 -14.39
CA GLU A 122 -10.77 2.08 -14.02
C GLU A 122 -11.13 1.73 -12.57
N PRO A 123 -11.63 2.71 -11.80
CA PRO A 123 -12.09 2.43 -10.44
C PRO A 123 -13.19 1.36 -10.44
N TRP A 124 -13.09 0.42 -9.53
CA TRP A 124 -14.07 -0.65 -9.40
C TRP A 124 -15.42 -0.16 -8.85
N ALA A 125 -15.39 0.92 -8.07
CA ALA A 125 -16.61 1.49 -7.53
C ALA A 125 -17.21 2.51 -8.51
N PRO A 126 -18.55 2.59 -8.61
CA PRO A 126 -19.19 3.55 -9.47
C PRO A 126 -19.02 4.99 -8.95
N GLY A 127 -19.19 5.95 -9.83
CA GLY A 127 -19.15 7.37 -9.52
C GLY A 127 -17.91 8.07 -10.04
N GLN A 128 -17.96 9.40 -10.01
CA GLN A 128 -16.84 10.23 -10.44
C GLN A 128 -15.79 10.32 -9.33
N ARG A 129 -14.53 10.14 -9.72
CA ARG A 129 -13.40 10.21 -8.80
C ARG A 129 -12.45 11.28 -9.29
N ASN A 130 -12.70 12.49 -8.83
CA ASN A 130 -12.06 13.70 -9.37
C ASN A 130 -10.90 14.21 -8.51
N LEU A 131 -10.74 13.67 -7.31
CA LEU A 131 -9.71 14.13 -6.38
C LEU A 131 -8.58 13.12 -6.30
N PHE A 132 -7.35 13.62 -6.39
CA PHE A 132 -6.19 12.83 -6.02
C PHE A 132 -5.79 13.11 -4.57
N PHE A 133 -5.58 12.04 -3.83
CA PHE A 133 -4.91 12.04 -2.53
C PHE A 133 -3.63 11.25 -2.65
N GLY A 134 -2.68 11.58 -1.81
CA GLY A 134 -1.41 10.88 -1.76
C GLY A 134 -1.03 10.56 -0.34
N ILE A 135 -0.25 9.49 -0.19
CA ILE A 135 0.42 9.15 1.06
C ILE A 135 1.89 9.46 0.87
N THR A 136 2.37 10.44 1.63
CA THR A 136 3.79 10.74 1.71
C THR A 136 4.39 9.82 2.77
N ALA A 137 5.26 8.91 2.35
CA ALA A 137 5.75 7.87 3.23
C ALA A 137 6.68 8.41 4.31
N ASP A 138 6.33 8.18 5.57
CA ASP A 138 7.25 8.31 6.69
C ASP A 138 8.08 7.05 6.86
N LYS A 139 7.46 5.91 6.54
CA LYS A 139 8.08 4.60 6.67
C LYS A 139 7.55 3.67 5.59
N ILE A 140 8.46 2.97 4.96
CA ILE A 140 8.14 1.83 4.13
C ILE A 140 8.87 0.62 4.68
N SER A 141 8.17 -0.49 4.78
CA SER A 141 8.74 -1.75 5.28
C SER A 141 8.17 -2.91 4.49
N GLY A 142 8.91 -3.99 4.45
CA GLY A 142 8.44 -5.18 3.76
C GLY A 142 9.23 -6.41 4.16
N ARG A 143 8.67 -7.55 3.82
CA ARG A 143 9.29 -8.86 4.03
C ARG A 143 9.04 -9.74 2.83
N ARG A 144 10.00 -10.59 2.58
CA ARG A 144 9.90 -11.66 1.58
C ARG A 144 10.04 -13.00 2.28
N VAL A 145 9.18 -13.93 1.92
CA VAL A 145 9.23 -15.31 2.39
C VAL A 145 9.40 -16.24 1.19
N HIS A 146 10.34 -17.14 1.27
CA HIS A 146 10.58 -18.14 0.25
C HIS A 146 11.01 -19.46 0.88
N PRO A 147 10.78 -20.59 0.19
CA PRO A 147 11.28 -21.86 0.67
C PRO A 147 12.81 -21.86 0.73
N THR A 148 13.38 -22.58 1.70
CA THR A 148 14.81 -22.86 1.74
C THR A 148 15.04 -24.29 1.25
N TYR A 149 16.06 -24.47 0.46
CA TYR A 149 16.43 -25.77 -0.09
C TYR A 149 17.76 -26.24 0.48
#